data_74c7c9ac362137110bd9b749877f2598
#
_entry.id   74c7c9ac362137110bd9b749877f2598
#
_cell.length_a   1.000
_cell.length_b   1.000
_cell.length_c   1.000
_cell.angle_alpha   90.00
_cell.angle_beta   90.00
_cell.angle_gamma   90.00
#
_symmetry.space_group_name_H-M   'P 1'
#
loop_
_entity.id
_entity.type
_entity.pdbx_description
1 polymer ?
#
loop_
_entity_poly.entity_id
_entity_poly.type
_entity_poly.pdbx_seq_one_letter_code
_entity_poly.pdbx_strand_id
1 'polypeptide(L)'
;DALPISLGAVIRGETYHFEIVSNESASAISRISLETGIPVANGVLTTETDEQAEVRAADKGRDCAQCAVEMANLVAALEPEADEDEEDDDLEQSDARR
;
A
#
# COMPACT_ATOMS: atom_id res chain seq x y z
N ASP A 1 -6.24 11.22 -4.28
CA ASP A 1 -4.97 11.09 -3.69
C ASP A 1 -4.37 9.74 -3.96
N ALA A 2 -3.09 9.73 -4.13
CA ALA A 2 -2.39 8.50 -4.43
C ALA A 2 -2.09 7.75 -3.15
N LEU A 3 -2.14 6.42 -3.20
CA LEU A 3 -1.74 5.59 -2.09
C LEU A 3 -0.41 4.92 -2.42
N PRO A 4 0.47 4.79 -1.43
CA PRO A 4 1.78 4.20 -1.68
C PRO A 4 1.70 2.71 -1.95
N ILE A 5 2.59 2.24 -2.79
CA ILE A 5 2.77 0.84 -3.10
C ILE A 5 4.23 0.50 -2.84
N SER A 6 4.47 -0.55 -2.06
CA SER A 6 5.82 -0.99 -1.76
C SER A 6 6.11 -2.22 -2.60
N LEU A 7 7.14 -2.15 -3.43
CA LEU A 7 7.49 -3.26 -4.33
C LEU A 7 8.92 -3.70 -4.07
N GLY A 8 9.15 -4.99 -4.20
CA GLY A 8 10.47 -5.54 -4.03
C GLY A 8 10.41 -7.05 -3.96
N ALA A 9 11.57 -7.64 -3.74
CA ALA A 9 11.65 -9.09 -3.59
C ALA A 9 12.74 -9.41 -2.56
N VAL A 10 12.42 -10.29 -1.65
CA VAL A 10 13.37 -10.84 -0.69
C VAL A 10 13.46 -12.34 -0.98
N ILE A 11 14.64 -12.79 -1.34
CA ILE A 11 14.82 -14.18 -1.76
C ILE A 11 15.70 -14.88 -0.73
N ARG A 12 15.27 -16.07 -0.36
CA ARG A 12 15.95 -16.80 0.71
C ARG A 12 17.39 -17.12 0.34
N GLY A 13 18.29 -16.81 1.23
CA GLY A 13 19.68 -17.22 1.13
C GLY A 13 19.99 -18.32 2.12
N GLU A 14 21.25 -18.40 2.51
CA GLU A 14 21.69 -19.47 3.38
C GLU A 14 21.53 -19.16 4.86
N THR A 15 21.18 -17.93 5.19
CA THR A 15 21.17 -17.50 6.58
C THR A 15 19.80 -17.04 7.02
N TYR A 16 19.65 -16.82 8.31
CA TYR A 16 18.39 -16.35 8.88
C TYR A 16 18.04 -14.94 8.47
N HIS A 17 18.96 -14.26 7.81
CA HIS A 17 18.74 -12.87 7.39
C HIS A 17 17.46 -12.70 6.55
N PHE A 18 17.11 -13.72 5.76
CA PHE A 18 15.88 -13.69 4.96
C PHE A 18 14.66 -13.47 5.86
N GLU A 19 14.56 -14.21 6.97
CA GLU A 19 13.42 -14.07 7.86
C GLU A 19 13.39 -12.69 8.50
N ILE A 20 14.55 -12.18 8.89
CA ILE A 20 14.62 -10.87 9.52
C ILE A 20 14.14 -9.79 8.56
N VAL A 21 14.68 -9.79 7.34
CA VAL A 21 14.31 -8.76 6.36
C VAL A 21 12.84 -8.86 6.00
N SER A 22 12.34 -10.08 5.79
CA SER A 22 10.94 -10.30 5.43
C SER A 22 10.01 -9.80 6.53
N ASN A 23 10.28 -10.17 7.75
CA ASN A 23 9.41 -9.82 8.87
C ASN A 23 9.48 -8.34 9.18
N GLU A 24 10.68 -7.75 9.14
CA GLU A 24 10.83 -6.34 9.47
C GLU A 24 10.23 -5.43 8.40
N SER A 25 10.36 -5.81 7.13
CA SER A 25 9.76 -5.00 6.08
C SER A 25 8.25 -5.02 6.18
N ALA A 26 7.66 -6.20 6.41
CA ALA A 26 6.21 -6.30 6.55
C ALA A 26 5.72 -5.54 7.77
N SER A 27 6.44 -5.65 8.88
CA SER A 27 6.09 -4.95 10.11
C SER A 27 6.15 -3.44 9.95
N ALA A 28 7.18 -2.96 9.25
CA ALA A 28 7.34 -1.52 9.04
C ALA A 28 6.22 -0.97 8.16
N ILE A 29 5.84 -1.70 7.12
CA ILE A 29 4.75 -1.26 6.24
C ILE A 29 3.45 -1.17 7.03
N SER A 30 3.16 -2.18 7.85
CA SER A 30 1.96 -2.17 8.69
C SER A 30 1.96 -1.03 9.67
N ARG A 31 3.12 -0.77 10.30
CA ARG A 31 3.21 0.29 11.29
C ARG A 31 3.01 1.65 10.66
N ILE A 32 3.62 1.89 9.49
CA ILE A 32 3.46 3.17 8.80
C ILE A 32 2.00 3.39 8.43
N SER A 33 1.33 2.34 7.94
CA SER A 33 -0.07 2.44 7.59
C SER A 33 -0.92 2.81 8.80
N LEU A 34 -0.66 2.18 9.94
CA LEU A 34 -1.42 2.48 11.16
C LEU A 34 -1.14 3.88 11.69
N GLU A 35 0.12 4.29 11.67
CA GLU A 35 0.49 5.59 12.23
C GLU A 35 0.02 6.74 11.38
N THR A 36 -0.01 6.57 10.08
CA THR A 36 -0.41 7.66 9.18
C THR A 36 -1.88 7.61 8.80
N GLY A 37 -2.54 6.47 9.02
CA GLY A 37 -3.91 6.29 8.55
C GLY A 37 -4.00 6.13 7.05
N ILE A 38 -2.87 5.89 6.38
CA ILE A 38 -2.82 5.75 4.92
C ILE A 38 -2.56 4.30 4.57
N PRO A 39 -3.47 3.63 3.87
CA PRO A 39 -3.21 2.25 3.46
C PRO A 39 -2.03 2.16 2.52
N VAL A 40 -1.25 1.10 2.66
CA VAL A 40 -0.09 0.85 1.81
C VAL A 40 -0.26 -0.54 1.20
N ALA A 41 -0.19 -0.64 -0.13
CA ALA A 41 -0.24 -1.93 -0.78
C ALA A 41 1.14 -2.57 -0.69
N ASN A 42 1.20 -3.77 -0.14
CA ASN A 42 2.48 -4.46 0.07
C ASN A 42 2.71 -5.44 -1.06
N GLY A 43 3.63 -5.10 -1.96
CA GLY A 43 4.01 -5.93 -3.08
C GLY A 43 5.40 -6.52 -2.96
N VAL A 44 5.93 -6.60 -1.73
CA VAL A 44 7.23 -7.21 -1.52
C VAL A 44 7.06 -8.72 -1.55
N LEU A 45 7.69 -9.36 -2.55
CA LEU A 45 7.66 -10.81 -2.67
C LEU A 45 8.68 -11.41 -1.72
N THR A 46 8.32 -12.56 -1.12
CA THR A 46 9.24 -13.29 -0.27
C THR A 46 9.25 -14.73 -0.78
N THR A 47 10.31 -15.12 -1.46
CA THR A 47 10.35 -16.41 -2.15
C THR A 47 11.62 -17.15 -1.84
N GLU A 48 11.62 -18.44 -2.16
CA GLU A 48 12.79 -19.29 -1.93
C GLU A 48 13.82 -19.14 -3.05
N THR A 49 13.36 -18.87 -4.28
CA THR A 49 14.26 -18.80 -5.44
C THR A 49 13.97 -17.58 -6.28
N ASP A 50 14.94 -17.21 -7.11
CA ASP A 50 14.77 -16.12 -8.07
C ASP A 50 13.63 -16.41 -9.03
N GLU A 51 13.54 -17.65 -9.49
CA GLU A 51 12.51 -18.04 -10.45
C GLU A 51 11.10 -17.85 -9.89
N GLN A 52 10.94 -18.17 -8.60
CA GLN A 52 9.65 -17.96 -7.96
C GLN A 52 9.27 -16.49 -7.93
N ALA A 53 10.26 -15.62 -7.72
CA ALA A 53 9.98 -14.19 -7.72
C ALA A 53 9.65 -13.71 -9.12
N GLU A 54 10.39 -14.18 -10.12
CA GLU A 54 10.16 -13.73 -11.48
C GLU A 54 8.77 -14.09 -12.00
N VAL A 55 8.32 -15.31 -11.72
CA VAL A 55 7.01 -15.72 -12.23
C VAL A 55 5.86 -15.05 -11.53
N ARG A 56 6.10 -14.46 -10.33
CA ARG A 56 5.05 -13.79 -9.58
C ARG A 56 5.06 -12.29 -9.72
N ALA A 57 6.11 -11.72 -10.33
CA ALA A 57 6.31 -10.28 -10.28
C ALA A 57 5.22 -9.51 -10.99
N ALA A 58 4.85 -9.93 -12.19
CA ALA A 58 3.84 -9.19 -12.96
C ALA A 58 2.48 -9.24 -12.28
N ASP A 59 2.09 -10.42 -11.79
CA ASP A 59 0.80 -10.56 -11.12
C ASP A 59 0.78 -9.76 -9.83
N LYS A 60 1.88 -9.78 -9.07
CA LYS A 60 1.93 -9.05 -7.82
C LYS A 60 1.83 -7.55 -8.06
N GLY A 61 2.50 -7.05 -9.09
CA GLY A 61 2.41 -5.64 -9.41
C GLY A 61 1.01 -5.24 -9.80
N ARG A 62 0.35 -6.07 -10.60
CA ARG A 62 -1.02 -5.80 -11.02
C ARG A 62 -1.96 -5.82 -9.83
N ASP A 63 -1.79 -6.82 -8.94
CA ASP A 63 -2.65 -6.93 -7.76
C ASP A 63 -2.47 -5.74 -6.84
N CYS A 64 -1.23 -5.25 -6.69
CA CYS A 64 -0.98 -4.10 -5.83
C CYS A 64 -1.58 -2.83 -6.40
N ALA A 65 -1.49 -2.65 -7.72
CA ALA A 65 -2.11 -1.49 -8.34
C ALA A 65 -3.61 -1.51 -8.16
N GLN A 66 -4.22 -2.68 -8.35
CA GLN A 66 -5.65 -2.83 -8.16
C GLN A 66 -6.05 -2.57 -6.71
N CYS A 67 -5.27 -3.11 -5.77
CA CYS A 67 -5.50 -2.90 -4.36
C CYS A 67 -5.42 -1.42 -3.99
N ALA A 68 -4.42 -0.72 -4.53
CA ALA A 68 -4.27 0.70 -4.22
C ALA A 68 -5.47 1.51 -4.71
N VAL A 69 -5.97 1.20 -5.91
CA VAL A 69 -7.15 1.88 -6.43
C VAL A 69 -8.37 1.58 -5.58
N GLU A 70 -8.56 0.31 -5.22
CA GLU A 70 -9.71 -0.08 -4.42
C GLU A 70 -9.68 0.57 -3.05
N MET A 71 -8.50 0.63 -2.42
CA MET A 71 -8.40 1.24 -1.10
C MET A 71 -8.56 2.74 -1.16
N ALA A 72 -8.08 3.38 -2.23
CA ALA A 72 -8.28 4.81 -2.38
C ALA A 72 -9.76 5.13 -2.50
N ASN A 73 -10.48 4.32 -3.27
CA ASN A 73 -11.91 4.53 -3.42
C ASN A 73 -12.66 4.26 -2.12
N LEU A 74 -12.24 3.24 -1.39
CA LEU A 74 -12.89 2.91 -0.12
C LEU A 74 -12.67 4.01 0.91
N VAL A 75 -11.46 4.53 1.01
CA VAL A 75 -11.17 5.60 1.96
C VAL A 75 -12.00 6.83 1.61
N ALA A 76 -12.08 7.17 0.33
CA ALA A 76 -12.89 8.31 -0.09
C ALA A 76 -14.37 8.11 0.25
N ALA A 77 -14.86 6.87 0.08
CA ALA A 77 -16.26 6.58 0.36
C ALA A 77 -16.58 6.65 1.84
N LEU A 78 -15.59 6.38 2.70
CA LEU A 78 -15.81 6.37 4.13
C LEU A 78 -15.55 7.72 4.79
N GLU A 79 -14.96 8.68 4.07
CA GLU A 79 -14.69 9.98 4.66
C GLU A 79 -15.97 10.74 4.86
N PRO A 80 -16.05 11.55 5.94
CA PRO A 80 -17.26 12.34 6.13
C PRO A 80 -17.40 13.39 5.05
N GLU A 81 -18.66 13.70 4.74
CA GLU A 81 -18.89 14.65 3.74
C GLU A 81 -18.85 16.03 4.23
N ALA A 82 -18.49 16.26 5.41
CA ALA A 82 -18.53 17.53 5.98
C ALA A 82 -17.79 18.52 5.28
N ASP A 83 -16.91 18.11 4.55
CA ASP A 83 -16.17 18.98 3.90
C ASP A 83 -16.86 19.75 3.02
N GLU A 84 -17.94 19.40 2.76
CA GLU A 84 -18.62 20.16 1.97
C GLU A 84 -19.06 21.27 2.64
N ASP A 85 -19.22 21.37 3.66
CA ASP A 85 -19.53 22.48 4.33
C ASP A 85 -18.61 23.37 4.65
N GLU A 86 -18.28 23.12 4.62
CA GLU A 86 -17.51 23.80 4.75
C GLU A 86 -17.19 24.22 4.05
N GLU A 87 -17.65 23.82 3.37
CA GLU A 87 -17.62 24.14 2.97
C GLU A 87 -17.51 24.35 2.52
N ASP A 88 -17.87 24.59 2.13
CA ASP A 88 -17.86 24.98 2.05
C ASP A 88 -17.33 25.43 1.97
N ASP A 89 -17.35 25.82 1.96
CA ASP A 89 -16.88 26.31 2.05
C ASP A 89 -16.13 26.16 1.67
N ASP A 90 -16.10 26.31 1.40
CA ASP A 90 -15.52 26.09 1.09
C ASP A 90 -15.28 25.37 0.45
N LEU A 91 -15.60 25.28 -0.18
CA LEU A 91 -15.57 24.66 -0.55
C LEU A 91 -14.93 24.24 -1.16
N GLU A 92 -14.84 24.57 -1.54
CA GLU A 92 -14.29 24.21 -1.79
C GLU A 92 -13.43 23.66 -1.99
N GLN A 93 -13.41 23.92 -2.06
CA GLN A 93 -12.69 23.37 -2.01
C GLN A 93 -12.40 22.36 -2.29
N SER A 94 -12.76 22.10 -2.51
CA SER A 94 -12.59 21.23 -2.47
C SER A 94 -12.31 20.44 -2.94
N ASP A 95 -12.57 20.42 -3.40
CA ASP A 95 -12.34 19.71 -3.51
C ASP A 95 -11.76 19.06 -3.58
N ALA A 96 -11.81 19.22 -3.52
CA ALA A 96 -11.37 18.68 -3.41
C ALA A 96 -11.15 17.71 -3.26
N ARG A 97 -11.45 17.69 -3.35
CA ARG A 97 -11.46 16.97 -3.03
C ARG A 97 -11.37 16.03 -3.34
N ARG A 98 -11.54 16.18 -3.63
CA ARG A 98 -11.65 15.49 -3.88
C ARG A 98 -11.46 14.93 -4.18
#